data_0693ce9b0570e3760034791502874a42
#
_entry.id   0693ce9b0570e3760034791502874a42
#
_cell.length_a   1.000
_cell.length_b   1.000
_cell.length_c   1.000
_cell.angle_alpha   90.00
_cell.angle_beta   90.00
_cell.angle_gamma   90.00
#
_symmetry.space_group_name_H-M   'P 1'
#
loop_
_entity.id
_entity.type
_entity.pdbx_description
1 polymer ?
#
loop_
_entity_poly.entity_id
_entity_poly.type
_entity_poly.pdbx_seq_one_letter_code
_entity_poly.pdbx_strand_id
1 'polypeptide(L)'
;MTSIADIVAEHAHREGPLLPILHDVQKAFGHVSEDAMRDIAQALNLTRAEVYGVVSFYHDFRKEAETRPILKLCRAEACKARGVDALVPIAEGQSRVKVEAVYCLGMCSVGPAALVGDQVIARLDQGRLSSLLEAM
;
A
#
# COMPACT_ATOMS: atom_id res chain seq x y z
N MET A 1 -21.48 -6.16 6.67
CA MET A 1 -20.61 -5.02 6.33
C MET A 1 -19.70 -4.72 7.51
N THR A 2 -18.40 -4.68 7.25
CA THR A 2 -17.42 -4.41 8.31
C THR A 2 -17.42 -2.91 8.63
N SER A 3 -17.61 -2.56 9.89
CA SER A 3 -17.53 -1.17 10.35
C SER A 3 -16.21 -0.92 11.06
N ILE A 4 -15.86 0.35 11.27
CA ILE A 4 -14.66 0.72 12.03
C ILE A 4 -14.76 0.17 13.45
N ALA A 5 -15.94 0.22 14.07
CA ALA A 5 -16.15 -0.33 15.40
C ALA A 5 -15.88 -1.84 15.45
N ASP A 6 -16.27 -2.59 14.43
CA ASP A 6 -16.00 -4.03 14.33
C ASP A 6 -14.51 -4.30 14.23
N ILE A 7 -13.81 -3.53 13.42
CA ILE A 7 -12.35 -3.67 13.23
C ILE A 7 -11.62 -3.37 14.54
N VAL A 8 -12.01 -2.31 15.22
CA VAL A 8 -11.42 -1.95 16.53
C VAL A 8 -11.65 -3.08 17.54
N ALA A 9 -12.85 -3.65 17.58
CA ALA A 9 -13.20 -4.73 18.49
C ALA A 9 -12.34 -5.99 18.27
N GLU A 10 -12.01 -6.31 17.01
CA GLU A 10 -11.16 -7.45 16.69
C GLU A 10 -9.74 -7.31 17.24
N HIS A 11 -9.25 -6.09 17.38
CA HIS A 11 -7.89 -5.81 17.84
C HIS A 11 -7.81 -5.31 19.29
N ALA A 12 -8.94 -5.22 20.00
CA ALA A 12 -9.00 -4.62 21.34
C ALA A 12 -8.12 -5.34 22.37
N HIS A 13 -7.82 -6.63 22.15
CA HIS A 13 -6.99 -7.44 23.05
C HIS A 13 -5.48 -7.22 22.86
N ARG A 14 -5.08 -6.50 21.84
CA ARG A 14 -3.65 -6.31 21.52
C ARG A 14 -3.07 -5.11 22.24
N GLU A 15 -1.80 -5.23 22.62
CA GLU A 15 -1.01 -4.05 22.97
C GLU A 15 -0.63 -3.30 21.70
N GLY A 16 -0.82 -1.97 21.70
CA GLY A 16 -0.51 -1.15 20.55
C GLY A 16 -1.29 -1.54 19.30
N PRO A 17 -2.63 -1.55 19.33
CA PRO A 17 -3.43 -2.09 18.24
C PRO A 17 -3.60 -1.15 17.04
N LEU A 18 -3.03 0.06 17.08
CA LEU A 18 -3.31 1.10 16.08
C LEU A 18 -2.90 0.69 14.67
N LEU A 19 -1.67 0.19 14.47
CA LEU A 19 -1.21 -0.20 13.13
C LEU A 19 -2.05 -1.34 12.53
N PRO A 20 -2.32 -2.45 13.23
CA PRO A 20 -3.21 -3.47 12.69
C PRO A 20 -4.60 -2.95 12.34
N ILE A 21 -5.16 -2.07 13.16
CA ILE A 21 -6.47 -1.45 12.91
C ILE A 21 -6.43 -0.62 11.62
N LEU A 22 -5.39 0.21 11.44
CA LEU A 22 -5.25 1.04 10.25
C LEU A 22 -5.11 0.19 8.98
N HIS A 23 -4.34 -0.90 9.04
CA HIS A 23 -4.23 -1.82 7.90
C HIS A 23 -5.57 -2.45 7.54
N ASP A 24 -6.32 -2.90 8.51
CA ASP A 24 -7.64 -3.51 8.27
C ASP A 24 -8.64 -2.48 7.75
N VAL A 25 -8.62 -1.25 8.26
CA VAL A 25 -9.46 -0.16 7.76
C VAL A 25 -9.14 0.14 6.30
N GLN A 26 -7.85 0.26 5.94
CA GLN A 26 -7.47 0.51 4.55
C GLN A 26 -7.85 -0.65 3.64
N LYS A 27 -7.70 -1.88 4.10
CA LYS A 27 -8.10 -3.06 3.35
C LYS A 27 -9.61 -3.10 3.11
N ALA A 28 -10.42 -2.73 4.10
CA ALA A 28 -11.87 -2.76 4.01
C ALA A 28 -12.43 -1.59 3.19
N PHE A 29 -11.86 -0.39 3.31
CA PHE A 29 -12.40 0.84 2.72
C PHE A 29 -11.52 1.42 1.61
N GLY A 30 -10.34 0.86 1.37
CA GLY A 30 -9.41 1.33 0.34
C GLY A 30 -8.55 2.52 0.76
N HIS A 31 -8.88 3.17 1.86
CA HIS A 31 -8.15 4.32 2.41
C HIS A 31 -8.51 4.52 3.88
N VAL A 32 -7.77 5.40 4.55
CA VAL A 32 -8.08 5.81 5.92
C VAL A 32 -8.51 7.27 5.87
N SER A 33 -9.81 7.50 5.92
CA SER A 33 -10.39 8.86 5.87
C SER A 33 -10.16 9.61 7.19
N GLU A 34 -10.35 10.93 7.18
CA GLU A 34 -10.30 11.73 8.40
C GLU A 34 -11.38 11.30 9.41
N ASP A 35 -12.56 10.95 8.94
CA ASP A 35 -13.64 10.45 9.81
C ASP A 35 -13.24 9.12 10.46
N ALA A 36 -12.60 8.23 9.69
CA ALA A 36 -12.08 6.98 10.24
C ALA A 36 -10.99 7.23 11.29
N MET A 37 -10.09 8.16 11.05
CA MET A 37 -9.06 8.53 12.04
C MET A 37 -9.68 9.05 13.33
N ARG A 38 -10.72 9.85 13.22
CA ARG A 38 -11.44 10.41 14.36
C ARG A 38 -12.12 9.29 15.17
N ASP A 39 -12.78 8.37 14.50
CA ASP A 39 -13.47 7.25 15.16
C ASP A 39 -12.47 6.32 15.85
N ILE A 40 -11.34 6.02 15.21
CA ILE A 40 -10.28 5.21 15.79
C ILE A 40 -9.68 5.90 17.02
N ALA A 41 -9.39 7.18 16.91
CA ALA A 41 -8.83 7.96 18.03
C ALA A 41 -9.76 7.93 19.24
N GLN A 42 -11.04 8.13 19.02
CA GLN A 42 -12.04 8.08 20.10
C GLN A 42 -12.10 6.68 20.72
N ALA A 43 -12.13 5.64 19.91
CA ALA A 43 -12.25 4.26 20.38
C ALA A 43 -11.02 3.80 21.19
N LEU A 44 -9.82 4.27 20.83
CA LEU A 44 -8.56 3.90 21.49
C LEU A 44 -8.12 4.91 22.56
N ASN A 45 -8.92 5.96 22.78
CA ASN A 45 -8.56 7.06 23.69
C ASN A 45 -7.22 7.71 23.32
N LEU A 46 -7.02 7.95 22.03
CA LEU A 46 -5.88 8.66 21.48
C LEU A 46 -6.33 10.03 20.96
N THR A 47 -5.37 10.93 20.74
CA THR A 47 -5.67 12.18 20.06
C THR A 47 -5.76 11.96 18.56
N ARG A 48 -6.50 12.82 17.87
CA ARG A 48 -6.54 12.84 16.41
C ARG A 48 -5.14 13.04 15.81
N ALA A 49 -4.34 13.90 16.44
CA ALA A 49 -2.98 14.17 16.00
C ALA A 49 -2.10 12.93 16.04
N GLU A 50 -2.24 12.09 17.07
CA GLU A 50 -1.50 10.83 17.18
C GLU A 50 -1.85 9.87 16.05
N VAL A 51 -3.15 9.69 15.77
CA VAL A 51 -3.59 8.81 14.67
C VAL A 51 -3.15 9.38 13.32
N TYR A 52 -3.37 10.67 13.08
CA TYR A 52 -2.95 11.34 11.86
C TYR A 52 -1.43 11.24 11.64
N GLY A 53 -0.64 11.39 12.71
CA GLY A 53 0.81 11.27 12.65
C GLY A 53 1.25 9.88 12.18
N VAL A 54 0.61 8.83 12.67
CA VAL A 54 0.91 7.46 12.25
C VAL A 54 0.52 7.24 10.78
N VAL A 55 -0.67 7.68 10.38
CA VAL A 55 -1.13 7.56 8.99
C VAL A 55 -0.20 8.32 8.03
N SER A 56 0.28 9.48 8.43
CA SER A 56 1.19 10.29 7.61
C SER A 56 2.60 9.74 7.57
N PHE A 57 3.07 9.13 8.65
CA PHE A 57 4.41 8.57 8.75
C PHE A 57 4.57 7.32 7.88
N TYR A 58 3.60 6.43 7.90
CA TYR A 58 3.64 5.19 7.11
C TYR A 58 3.04 5.43 5.74
N HIS A 59 3.87 5.38 4.70
CA HIS A 59 3.49 5.70 3.32
C HIS A 59 2.47 4.74 2.71
N ASP A 60 2.28 3.56 3.29
CA ASP A 60 1.27 2.60 2.83
C ASP A 60 -0.16 3.08 3.04
N PHE A 61 -0.39 3.99 3.99
CA PHE A 61 -1.73 4.48 4.28
C PHE A 61 -2.13 5.61 3.32
N ARG A 62 -3.35 5.55 2.80
CA ARG A 62 -3.94 6.55 1.93
C ARG A 62 -5.03 7.29 2.67
N LYS A 63 -5.03 8.60 2.56
CA LYS A 63 -6.07 9.46 3.15
C LYS A 63 -7.24 9.65 2.22
N GLU A 64 -7.04 9.42 0.93
CA GLU A 64 -8.05 9.60 -0.11
C GLU A 64 -8.25 8.29 -0.87
N ALA A 65 -9.48 8.09 -1.37
CA ALA A 65 -9.81 6.89 -2.11
C ALA A 65 -9.06 6.85 -3.45
N GLU A 66 -8.49 5.70 -3.78
CA GLU A 66 -7.93 5.43 -5.11
C GLU A 66 -8.77 4.35 -5.76
N THR A 67 -9.39 4.67 -6.88
CA THR A 67 -10.27 3.74 -7.60
C THR A 67 -9.53 2.88 -8.62
N ARG A 68 -8.30 3.25 -8.98
CA ARG A 68 -7.49 2.51 -9.93
C ARG A 68 -6.80 1.33 -9.25
N PRO A 69 -6.55 0.22 -9.96
CA PRO A 69 -5.65 -0.81 -9.47
C PRO A 69 -4.26 -0.21 -9.17
N ILE A 70 -3.59 -0.75 -8.17
CA ILE A 70 -2.31 -0.21 -7.71
C ILE A 70 -1.21 -1.23 -7.99
N LEU A 71 -0.15 -0.77 -8.66
CA LEU A 71 1.08 -1.49 -8.87
C LEU A 71 2.17 -0.82 -8.04
N LYS A 72 2.78 -1.54 -7.12
CA LYS A 72 3.93 -1.06 -6.35
C LYS A 72 5.20 -1.62 -6.97
N LEU A 73 6.00 -0.74 -7.58
CA LEU A 73 7.23 -1.11 -8.27
C LEU A 73 8.44 -0.85 -7.37
N CYS A 74 9.25 -1.87 -7.14
CA CYS A 74 10.43 -1.74 -6.29
C CYS A 74 11.51 -0.90 -7.01
N ARG A 75 11.93 0.18 -6.35
CA ARG A 75 12.97 1.10 -6.86
C ARG A 75 14.19 1.16 -5.94
N ALA A 76 14.40 0.12 -5.13
CA ALA A 76 15.60 -0.01 -4.31
C ALA A 76 16.83 -0.30 -5.17
N GLU A 77 18.00 -0.15 -4.59
CA GLU A 77 19.27 -0.23 -5.31
C GLU A 77 19.48 -1.55 -6.06
N ALA A 78 19.11 -2.69 -5.45
CA ALA A 78 19.24 -3.98 -6.11
C ALA A 78 18.35 -4.09 -7.36
N CYS A 79 17.13 -3.58 -7.30
CA CYS A 79 16.23 -3.57 -8.45
C CYS A 79 16.69 -2.55 -9.51
N LYS A 80 17.27 -1.42 -9.11
CA LYS A 80 17.91 -0.48 -10.02
C LYS A 80 19.08 -1.14 -10.77
N ALA A 81 19.94 -1.86 -10.06
CA ALA A 81 21.04 -2.60 -10.65
C ALA A 81 20.55 -3.65 -11.66
N ARG A 82 19.34 -4.14 -11.51
CA ARG A 82 18.72 -5.11 -12.41
C ARG A 82 17.84 -4.47 -13.50
N GLY A 83 17.86 -3.15 -13.62
CA GLY A 83 17.25 -2.45 -14.73
C GLY A 83 15.85 -1.93 -14.53
N VAL A 84 15.38 -1.78 -13.28
CA VAL A 84 14.02 -1.28 -13.03
C VAL A 84 13.80 0.13 -13.59
N ASP A 85 14.82 0.97 -13.68
CA ASP A 85 14.68 2.33 -14.18
C ASP A 85 14.21 2.37 -15.64
N ALA A 86 14.52 1.35 -16.44
CA ALA A 86 14.02 1.22 -17.81
C ALA A 86 12.53 0.86 -17.85
N LEU A 87 12.00 0.29 -16.78
CA LEU A 87 10.59 -0.11 -16.68
C LEU A 87 9.69 1.03 -16.19
N VAL A 88 10.24 2.00 -15.49
CA VAL A 88 9.48 3.12 -14.91
C VAL A 88 8.70 3.89 -15.97
N PRO A 89 9.29 4.33 -17.10
CA PRO A 89 8.52 5.04 -18.13
C PRO A 89 7.39 4.21 -18.71
N ILE A 90 7.55 2.90 -18.82
CA ILE A 90 6.50 2.00 -19.31
C ILE A 90 5.34 1.96 -18.34
N ALA A 91 5.64 1.82 -17.05
CA ALA A 91 4.62 1.79 -16.00
C ALA A 91 3.88 3.13 -15.90
N GLU A 92 4.61 4.23 -15.95
CA GLU A 92 4.04 5.58 -15.81
C GLU A 92 3.40 6.10 -17.09
N GLY A 93 3.67 5.48 -18.23
CA GLY A 93 3.14 5.89 -19.54
C GLY A 93 1.66 5.59 -19.77
N GLN A 94 0.97 5.01 -18.78
CA GLN A 94 -0.46 4.72 -18.82
C GLN A 94 -1.15 5.28 -17.57
N SER A 95 -2.44 5.51 -17.64
CA SER A 95 -3.20 6.12 -16.54
C SER A 95 -4.22 5.19 -15.88
N ARG A 96 -4.39 3.96 -16.41
CA ARG A 96 -5.38 3.01 -15.88
C ARG A 96 -4.96 2.39 -14.55
N VAL A 97 -3.68 2.25 -14.32
CA VAL A 97 -3.11 1.66 -13.11
C VAL A 97 -2.30 2.73 -12.38
N LYS A 98 -2.53 2.86 -11.08
CA LYS A 98 -1.74 3.72 -10.22
C LYS A 98 -0.40 3.04 -9.94
N VAL A 99 0.70 3.71 -10.27
CA VAL A 99 2.05 3.20 -10.01
C VAL A 99 2.63 3.92 -8.81
N GLU A 100 3.03 3.15 -7.81
CA GLU A 100 3.69 3.67 -6.61
C GLU A 100 5.08 3.06 -6.47
N ALA A 101 6.01 3.84 -5.94
CA ALA A 101 7.35 3.33 -5.65
C ALA A 101 7.38 2.68 -4.27
N VAL A 102 8.06 1.54 -4.17
CA VAL A 102 8.41 0.91 -2.88
C VAL A 102 9.91 0.63 -2.90
N TYR A 103 10.47 0.40 -1.73
CA TYR A 103 11.91 0.23 -1.58
C TYR A 103 12.20 -1.06 -0.84
N CYS A 104 12.37 -2.12 -1.62
CA CYS A 104 12.65 -3.49 -1.24
C CYS A 104 11.41 -4.32 -0.87
N LEU A 105 11.17 -5.33 -1.72
CA LEU A 105 10.13 -6.34 -1.51
C LEU A 105 10.73 -7.68 -1.04
N GLY A 106 12.03 -7.69 -0.73
CA GLY A 106 12.71 -8.92 -0.34
C GLY A 106 13.07 -9.85 -1.50
N MET A 107 12.93 -9.40 -2.76
CA MET A 107 13.20 -10.19 -3.97
C MET A 107 14.44 -9.70 -4.71
N CYS A 108 15.46 -9.27 -3.97
CA CYS A 108 16.65 -8.63 -4.55
C CYS A 108 17.40 -9.53 -5.53
N SER A 109 17.43 -10.83 -5.28
CA SER A 109 18.11 -11.79 -6.14
C SER A 109 17.36 -12.10 -7.44
N VAL A 110 16.09 -11.76 -7.53
CA VAL A 110 15.21 -12.03 -8.67
C VAL A 110 14.50 -10.76 -9.16
N GLY A 111 15.05 -9.59 -8.85
CA GLY A 111 14.51 -8.32 -9.34
C GLY A 111 14.64 -8.17 -10.86
N PRO A 112 14.00 -7.15 -11.44
CA PRO A 112 13.09 -6.20 -10.81
C PRO A 112 11.80 -6.83 -10.32
N ALA A 113 11.26 -6.31 -9.21
CA ALA A 113 10.07 -6.87 -8.58
C ALA A 113 8.98 -5.82 -8.39
N ALA A 114 7.74 -6.29 -8.36
CA ALA A 114 6.55 -5.46 -8.11
C ALA A 114 5.59 -6.19 -7.17
N LEU A 115 4.71 -5.42 -6.55
CA LEU A 115 3.66 -5.94 -5.67
C LEU A 115 2.30 -5.50 -6.22
N VAL A 116 1.41 -6.46 -6.42
CA VAL A 116 0.02 -6.22 -6.82
C VAL A 116 -0.87 -6.88 -5.77
N GLY A 117 -1.57 -6.08 -4.97
CA GLY A 117 -2.28 -6.58 -3.82
C GLY A 117 -1.31 -7.26 -2.84
N ASP A 118 -1.51 -8.53 -2.59
CA ASP A 118 -0.63 -9.34 -1.73
C ASP A 118 0.34 -10.20 -2.55
N GLN A 119 0.34 -10.09 -3.87
CA GLN A 119 1.14 -10.93 -4.76
C GLN A 119 2.42 -10.20 -5.20
N VAL A 120 3.56 -10.83 -4.94
CA VAL A 120 4.85 -10.34 -5.40
C VAL A 120 5.18 -10.96 -6.76
N ILE A 121 5.57 -10.12 -7.72
CA ILE A 121 5.93 -10.53 -9.07
C ILE A 121 7.39 -10.18 -9.29
N ALA A 122 8.20 -11.18 -9.59
CA ALA A 122 9.64 -11.05 -9.75
C ALA A 122 10.05 -11.14 -11.23
N ARG A 123 11.31 -10.85 -11.50
CA ARG A 123 11.93 -10.95 -12.82
C ARG A 123 11.14 -10.22 -13.90
N LEU A 124 10.75 -9.00 -13.60
CA LEU A 124 10.04 -8.18 -14.58
C LEU A 124 10.96 -7.79 -15.74
N ASP A 125 10.40 -7.80 -16.92
CA ASP A 125 10.97 -7.18 -18.12
C ASP A 125 9.87 -6.36 -18.79
N GLN A 126 10.18 -5.73 -19.93
CA GLN A 126 9.21 -4.89 -20.64
C GLN A 126 7.95 -5.67 -21.02
N GLY A 127 8.11 -6.89 -21.54
CA GLY A 127 7.00 -7.71 -21.97
C GLY A 127 6.12 -8.16 -20.79
N ARG A 128 6.73 -8.64 -19.72
CA ARG A 128 6.01 -9.08 -18.52
C ARG A 128 5.28 -7.93 -17.84
N LEU A 129 5.93 -6.76 -17.77
CA LEU A 129 5.30 -5.58 -17.18
C LEU A 129 4.11 -5.11 -18.03
N SER A 130 4.27 -5.04 -19.34
CA SER A 130 3.17 -4.67 -20.24
C SER A 130 2.00 -5.62 -20.12
N SER A 131 2.25 -6.93 -20.10
CA SER A 131 1.21 -7.93 -19.92
C SER A 131 0.50 -7.80 -18.57
N LEU A 132 1.26 -7.52 -17.52
CA LEU A 132 0.71 -7.32 -16.18
C LEU A 132 -0.20 -6.09 -16.13
N LEU A 133 0.23 -4.99 -16.72
CA LEU A 133 -0.58 -3.75 -16.76
C LEU A 133 -1.87 -3.94 -17.56
N GLU A 134 -1.82 -4.70 -18.64
CA GLU A 134 -3.02 -5.00 -19.43
C GLU A 134 -4.00 -5.90 -18.68
N ALA A 135 -3.50 -6.79 -17.83
CA ALA A 135 -4.32 -7.70 -17.03
C ALA A 135 -4.96 -7.02 -15.81
N MET A 136 -4.49 -5.85 -15.42
CA MET A 136 -5.01 -5.06 -14.28
C MET A 136 -6.17 -4.08 -14.69
#